data_635cf05f57116a9fe5c4d621fecc3e65
#
_entry.id   635cf05f57116a9fe5c4d621fecc3e65
#
_cell.length_a   1.000
_cell.length_b   1.000
_cell.length_c   1.000
_cell.angle_alpha   90.00
_cell.angle_beta   90.00
_cell.angle_gamma   90.00
#
_symmetry.space_group_name_H-M   'P 1'
#
loop_
_entity.id
_entity.type
_entity.pdbx_description
1 polymer ?
#
loop_
_entity_poly.entity_id
_entity_poly.type
_entity_poly.pdbx_seq_one_letter_code
_entity_poly.pdbx_strand_id
1 'polypeptide(L)'
;MSKCRKCGRTLPERAGPGRKPAYCSPGCRRAAEYELRRIQRALEALEDEHRDIRLNWSQVFADRLPLLEAERDRLETRLRELLDDDTETHA
;
A
#
# COMPACT_ATOMS: atom_id res chain seq x y z
N MET A 1 -18.83 11.68 0.60
CA MET A 1 -18.96 10.55 -0.30
C MET A 1 -17.73 9.70 -0.32
N SER A 2 -17.92 8.39 -0.32
CA SER A 2 -16.80 7.47 -0.35
C SER A 2 -16.44 7.12 -1.79
N LYS A 3 -15.18 6.78 -1.98
CA LYS A 3 -14.69 6.33 -3.29
C LYS A 3 -14.12 4.94 -3.17
N CYS A 4 -14.26 4.17 -4.24
CA CYS A 4 -13.64 2.86 -4.30
C CYS A 4 -12.12 2.99 -4.21
N ARG A 5 -11.51 2.24 -3.32
CA ARG A 5 -10.06 2.33 -3.09
C ARG A 5 -9.24 1.76 -4.24
N LYS A 6 -9.86 0.93 -5.06
CA LYS A 6 -9.15 0.33 -6.19
C LYS A 6 -9.30 1.13 -7.47
N CYS A 7 -10.52 1.48 -7.86
CA CYS A 7 -10.77 2.13 -9.15
C CYS A 7 -11.12 3.61 -9.04
N GLY A 8 -11.38 4.11 -7.84
CA GLY A 8 -11.71 5.51 -7.64
C GLY A 8 -13.16 5.90 -7.93
N ARG A 9 -14.00 4.93 -8.28
CA ARG A 9 -15.41 5.21 -8.57
C ARG A 9 -16.11 5.68 -7.31
N THR A 10 -16.99 6.68 -7.46
CA THR A 10 -17.80 7.15 -6.35
C THR A 10 -18.77 6.06 -5.92
N LEU A 11 -18.80 5.80 -4.63
CA LEU A 11 -19.69 4.80 -4.05
C LEU A 11 -20.97 5.44 -3.57
N PRO A 12 -22.11 4.74 -3.68
CA PRO A 12 -23.37 5.26 -3.15
C PRO A 12 -23.33 5.32 -1.63
N GLU A 13 -23.98 6.33 -1.07
CA GLU A 13 -24.12 6.41 0.37
C GLU A 13 -25.16 5.40 0.82
N ARG A 14 -24.84 4.68 1.89
CA ARG A 14 -25.79 3.80 2.53
C ARG A 14 -26.34 4.45 3.79
N ALA A 15 -27.65 4.55 3.84
CA ALA A 15 -28.32 4.92 5.07
C ALA A 15 -28.53 3.63 5.87
N GLY A 16 -28.11 3.63 7.12
CA GLY A 16 -28.35 2.50 8.00
C GLY A 16 -27.10 2.00 8.69
N PRO A 17 -27.26 1.09 9.67
CA PRO A 17 -26.15 0.52 10.39
C PRO A 17 -25.32 -0.38 9.49
N GLY A 18 -24.01 -0.37 9.71
CA GLY A 18 -23.11 -1.20 8.94
C GLY A 18 -21.90 -0.42 8.46
N ARG A 19 -20.93 -1.15 7.99
CA ARG A 19 -19.71 -0.56 7.47
C ARG A 19 -19.98 0.10 6.14
N LYS A 20 -19.37 1.26 5.94
CA LYS A 20 -19.38 1.88 4.63
C LYS A 20 -18.56 1.01 3.68
N PRO A 21 -19.05 0.78 2.46
CA PRO A 21 -18.28 0.01 1.51
C PRO A 21 -17.01 0.76 1.12
N ALA A 22 -15.91 0.03 1.04
CA ALA A 22 -14.64 0.59 0.60
C ALA A 22 -14.38 0.34 -0.88
N TYR A 23 -15.15 -0.57 -1.48
CA TYR A 23 -14.97 -0.99 -2.88
C TYR A 23 -16.30 -1.03 -3.59
N CYS A 24 -16.26 -0.75 -4.90
CA CYS A 24 -17.49 -0.72 -5.70
C CYS A 24 -18.02 -2.12 -6.02
N SER A 25 -17.19 -3.14 -5.91
CA SER A 25 -17.59 -4.51 -6.24
C SER A 25 -16.67 -5.50 -5.53
N PRO A 26 -17.11 -6.77 -5.38
CA PRO A 26 -16.23 -7.82 -4.88
C PRO A 26 -14.98 -8.01 -5.73
N GLY A 27 -15.07 -7.76 -7.03
CA GLY A 27 -13.89 -7.83 -7.90
C GLY A 27 -12.84 -6.80 -7.54
N CYS A 28 -13.24 -5.56 -7.29
CA CYS A 28 -12.32 -4.52 -6.84
C CYS A 28 -11.72 -4.85 -5.49
N ARG A 29 -12.50 -5.41 -4.59
CA ARG A 29 -12.01 -5.82 -3.29
C ARG A 29 -10.92 -6.88 -3.41
N ARG A 30 -11.16 -7.91 -4.22
CA ARG A 30 -10.17 -8.97 -4.41
C ARG A 30 -8.91 -8.44 -5.08
N ALA A 31 -9.07 -7.55 -6.06
CA ALA A 31 -7.93 -6.95 -6.74
C ALA A 31 -7.09 -6.12 -5.77
N ALA A 32 -7.74 -5.39 -4.87
CA ALA A 32 -7.06 -4.61 -3.85
C ALA A 32 -6.33 -5.51 -2.86
N GLU A 33 -6.95 -6.60 -2.43
CA GLU A 33 -6.31 -7.57 -1.54
C GLU A 33 -5.08 -8.20 -2.20
N TYR A 34 -5.17 -8.51 -3.47
CA TYR A 34 -4.05 -9.05 -4.23
C TYR A 34 -2.92 -8.02 -4.31
N GLU A 35 -3.26 -6.77 -4.61
CA GLU A 35 -2.28 -5.70 -4.67
C GLU A 35 -1.60 -5.52 -3.30
N LEU A 36 -2.38 -5.56 -2.23
CA LEU A 36 -1.85 -5.44 -0.89
C LEU A 36 -0.79 -6.49 -0.60
N ARG A 37 -1.08 -7.74 -0.93
CA ARG A 37 -0.12 -8.83 -0.73
C ARG A 37 1.13 -8.65 -1.57
N ARG A 38 0.98 -8.20 -2.80
CA ARG A 38 2.13 -7.93 -3.68
C ARG A 38 3.02 -6.84 -3.10
N ILE A 39 2.41 -5.78 -2.60
CA ILE A 39 3.16 -4.69 -1.99
C ILE A 39 3.89 -5.17 -0.76
N GLN A 40 3.25 -5.95 0.08
CA GLN A 40 3.88 -6.47 1.28
C GLN A 40 5.09 -7.34 0.96
N ARG A 41 4.98 -8.20 -0.05
CA ARG A 41 6.12 -9.01 -0.48
C ARG A 41 7.23 -8.18 -1.07
N ALA A 42 6.88 -7.17 -1.86
CA ALA A 42 7.86 -6.28 -2.44
C ALA A 42 8.60 -5.48 -1.37
N LEU A 43 7.89 -5.03 -0.34
CA LEU A 43 8.51 -4.32 0.77
C LEU A 43 9.48 -5.20 1.53
N GLU A 44 9.11 -6.45 1.79
CA GLU A 44 10.00 -7.39 2.45
C GLU A 44 11.27 -7.60 1.64
N ALA A 45 11.13 -7.79 0.33
CA ALA A 45 12.28 -7.98 -0.55
C ALA A 45 13.18 -6.74 -0.58
N LEU A 46 12.57 -5.55 -0.63
CA LEU A 46 13.33 -4.30 -0.61
C LEU A 46 14.08 -4.11 0.70
N GLU A 47 13.46 -4.42 1.82
CA GLU A 47 14.09 -4.32 3.11
C GLU A 47 15.27 -5.27 3.24
N ASP A 48 15.12 -6.49 2.76
CA ASP A 48 16.20 -7.47 2.76
C ASP A 48 17.37 -7.02 1.89
N GLU A 49 17.08 -6.53 0.69
CA GLU A 49 18.11 -6.02 -0.21
C GLU A 49 18.81 -4.81 0.38
N HIS A 50 18.05 -3.87 0.94
CA HIS A 50 18.59 -2.68 1.56
C HIS A 50 19.53 -3.04 2.72
N ARG A 51 19.10 -3.96 3.55
CA ARG A 51 19.90 -4.42 4.70
C ARG A 51 21.19 -5.08 4.22
N ASP A 52 21.08 -5.94 3.22
CA ASP A 52 22.24 -6.64 2.69
C ASP A 52 23.27 -5.67 2.12
N ILE A 53 22.80 -4.70 1.34
CA ILE A 53 23.70 -3.67 0.79
C ILE A 53 24.36 -2.88 1.89
N ARG A 54 23.61 -2.45 2.90
CA ARG A 54 24.18 -1.68 4.00
C ARG A 54 25.23 -2.45 4.78
N LEU A 55 25.00 -3.73 5.01
CA LEU A 55 25.88 -4.52 5.84
C LEU A 55 27.07 -5.08 5.08
N ASN A 56 26.88 -5.46 3.83
CA ASN A 56 27.91 -6.23 3.10
C ASN A 56 28.44 -5.53 1.84
N TRP A 57 27.66 -4.63 1.26
CA TRP A 57 27.98 -4.06 -0.05
C TRP A 57 27.91 -2.55 -0.11
N SER A 58 28.01 -1.89 1.03
CA SER A 58 27.79 -0.44 1.10
C SER A 58 28.78 0.36 0.24
N GLN A 59 30.00 -0.15 0.07
CA GLN A 59 31.00 0.53 -0.74
C GLN A 59 30.78 0.35 -2.24
N VAL A 60 30.13 -0.74 -2.63
CA VAL A 60 29.94 -1.08 -4.03
C VAL A 60 28.59 -0.57 -4.55
N PHE A 61 27.56 -0.69 -3.75
CA PHE A 61 26.20 -0.41 -4.17
C PHE A 61 25.53 0.71 -3.36
N ALA A 62 26.34 1.61 -2.79
CA ALA A 62 25.79 2.70 -1.98
C ALA A 62 24.81 3.58 -2.75
N ASP A 63 25.02 3.77 -4.03
CA ASP A 63 24.16 4.58 -4.87
C ASP A 63 22.80 3.91 -5.15
N ARG A 64 22.67 2.63 -4.90
CA ARG A 64 21.38 1.95 -5.01
C ARG A 64 20.47 2.19 -3.81
N LEU A 65 21.05 2.53 -2.66
CA LEU A 65 20.26 2.71 -1.44
C LEU A 65 19.18 3.79 -1.57
N PRO A 66 19.47 4.98 -2.12
CA PRO A 66 18.41 5.97 -2.30
C PRO A 66 17.31 5.50 -3.25
N LEU A 67 17.65 4.71 -4.25
CA LEU A 67 16.66 4.17 -5.19
C LEU A 67 15.75 3.17 -4.50
N LEU A 68 16.30 2.31 -3.67
CA LEU A 68 15.50 1.36 -2.90
C LEU A 68 14.62 2.07 -1.90
N GLU A 69 15.13 3.12 -1.27
CA GLU A 69 14.35 3.91 -0.31
C GLU A 69 13.20 4.63 -1.00
N ALA A 70 13.43 5.18 -2.17
CA ALA A 70 12.38 5.82 -2.95
C ALA A 70 11.31 4.82 -3.38
N GLU A 71 11.71 3.63 -3.79
CA GLU A 71 10.76 2.58 -4.15
C GLU A 71 9.96 2.14 -2.94
N ARG A 72 10.62 1.97 -1.80
CA ARG A 72 9.94 1.63 -0.55
C ARG A 72 8.91 2.68 -0.19
N ASP A 73 9.26 3.96 -0.30
CA ASP A 73 8.34 5.04 0.04
C ASP A 73 7.10 5.03 -0.86
N ARG A 74 7.27 4.75 -2.14
CA ARG A 74 6.13 4.63 -3.07
C ARG A 74 5.23 3.48 -2.67
N LEU A 75 5.81 2.33 -2.37
CA LEU A 75 5.03 1.16 -1.98
C LEU A 75 4.32 1.37 -0.65
N GLU A 76 4.99 2.00 0.31
CA GLU A 76 4.36 2.33 1.58
C GLU A 76 3.23 3.32 1.44
N THR A 77 3.38 4.30 0.56
CA THR A 77 2.31 5.25 0.26
C THR A 77 1.11 4.53 -0.31
N ARG A 78 1.32 3.64 -1.27
CA ARG A 78 0.23 2.87 -1.85
C ARG A 78 -0.41 1.93 -0.83
N LEU A 79 0.41 1.30 0.01
CA LEU A 79 -0.09 0.45 1.08
C LEU A 79 -1.00 1.23 2.02
N ARG A 80 -0.57 2.43 2.38
CA ARG A 80 -1.35 3.30 3.26
C ARG A 80 -2.67 3.68 2.61
N GLU A 81 -2.68 3.96 1.32
CA GLU A 81 -3.90 4.27 0.60
C GLU A 81 -4.89 3.11 0.63
N LEU A 82 -4.39 1.88 0.51
CA LEU A 82 -5.24 0.69 0.55
C LEU A 82 -5.79 0.41 1.95
N LEU A 83 -5.10 0.85 2.98
CA LEU A 83 -5.49 0.61 4.37
C LEU A 83 -6.08 1.84 5.06
N ASP A 84 -6.33 2.90 4.33
CA ASP A 84 -6.57 4.22 4.89
C ASP A 84 -7.89 4.40 5.61
N ASP A 85 -8.83 3.47 5.46
CA ASP A 85 -10.13 3.61 6.08
C ASP A 85 -10.08 3.67 7.60
N ASP A 86 -9.01 3.19 8.21
CA ASP A 86 -8.92 3.11 9.66
C ASP A 86 -8.15 4.27 10.28
N THR A 87 -7.30 4.94 9.51
CA THR A 87 -6.41 5.94 10.08
C THR A 87 -7.08 7.25 10.40
N GLU A 88 -8.08 7.62 9.66
CA GLU A 88 -8.75 8.90 9.86
C GLU A 88 -9.60 8.93 11.14
N THR A 89 -9.90 7.79 11.69
CA THR A 89 -10.70 7.71 12.91
C THR A 89 -9.91 8.04 14.17
N HIS A 90 -8.62 8.19 14.05
CA HIS A 90 -7.76 8.43 15.19
C HIS A 90 -7.23 9.84 15.26
N ALA A 91 -7.89 10.71 14.59
CA ALA A 91 -7.51 12.11 14.63
C ALA A 91 -7.60 12.68 16.03
#